data_1c19c776563e1acfff57a0fb04458d59
#
_entry.id   1c19c776563e1acfff57a0fb04458d59
#
_cell.length_a   1.000
_cell.length_b   1.000
_cell.length_c   1.000
_cell.angle_alpha   90.00
_cell.angle_beta   90.00
_cell.angle_gamma   90.00
#
_symmetry.space_group_name_H-M   'P 1'
#
loop_
_entity.id
_entity.type
_entity.pdbx_description
1 polymer ?
#
loop_
_entity_poly.entity_id
_entity_poly.type
_entity_poly.pdbx_seq_one_letter_code
_entity_poly.pdbx_strand_id
1 'polypeptide(L)'
;MKHSTTLLLGIVLTLFLGACKTYPDYSSDFRFPILRGDINRGQQAFVSLGCPQCHVVDGIQLTGYTGTPFLQVELGGDLIFAKTYGDLVTSIINPDHVLSDRYLEQLPPEQRRATNSSPMYMNPDMKVTELIDIVAFLNSRYRLLPGYTEYYY
;
A
#
# COMPACT_ATOMS: atom_id res chain seq x y z
N MET A 1 -56.82 30.06 4.20
CA MET A 1 -56.25 28.70 4.49
C MET A 1 -55.28 28.20 3.43
N LYS A 2 -55.32 28.62 2.15
CA LYS A 2 -54.37 28.14 1.09
C LYS A 2 -52.92 28.64 1.25
N HIS A 3 -52.70 29.83 1.82
CA HIS A 3 -51.35 30.39 1.99
C HIS A 3 -50.53 29.74 3.13
N SER A 4 -51.22 29.18 4.14
CA SER A 4 -50.55 28.54 5.27
C SER A 4 -49.95 27.19 4.88
N THR A 5 -50.60 26.43 3.99
CA THR A 5 -50.12 25.13 3.49
C THR A 5 -48.92 25.27 2.54
N THR A 6 -48.88 26.31 1.71
CA THR A 6 -47.73 26.59 0.84
C THR A 6 -46.50 27.03 1.62
N LEU A 7 -46.69 27.80 2.69
CA LEU A 7 -45.58 28.21 3.56
C LEU A 7 -44.95 27.01 4.31
N LEU A 8 -45.79 26.12 4.84
CA LEU A 8 -45.32 24.88 5.50
C LEU A 8 -44.57 23.94 4.55
N LEU A 9 -45.05 23.79 3.31
CA LEU A 9 -44.41 22.96 2.31
C LEU A 9 -43.02 23.50 1.90
N GLY A 10 -42.90 24.83 1.82
CA GLY A 10 -41.63 25.50 1.54
C GLY A 10 -40.59 25.29 2.66
N ILE A 11 -40.99 25.37 3.92
CA ILE A 11 -40.12 25.18 5.07
C ILE A 11 -39.64 23.70 5.18
N VAL A 12 -40.49 22.73 4.89
CA VAL A 12 -40.15 21.33 4.89
C VAL A 12 -39.14 21.00 3.77
N LEU A 13 -39.36 21.60 2.58
CA LEU A 13 -38.44 21.36 1.44
C LEU A 13 -37.04 21.96 1.67
N THR A 14 -36.97 23.13 2.35
CA THR A 14 -35.65 23.71 2.69
C THR A 14 -34.91 22.94 3.76
N LEU A 15 -35.61 22.26 4.68
CA LEU A 15 -35.00 21.41 5.69
C LEU A 15 -34.38 20.13 5.11
N PHE A 16 -34.90 19.61 4.00
CA PHE A 16 -34.32 18.43 3.32
C PHE A 16 -33.11 18.76 2.46
N LEU A 17 -32.94 19.99 2.01
CA LEU A 17 -31.78 20.41 1.22
C LEU A 17 -30.50 20.64 2.06
N GLY A 18 -30.62 20.77 3.39
CA GLY A 18 -29.51 20.97 4.30
C GLY A 18 -28.85 19.69 4.80
N ALA A 19 -29.33 18.51 4.40
CA ALA A 19 -28.80 17.20 4.87
C ALA A 19 -27.69 16.62 3.99
N CYS A 20 -27.01 17.43 3.15
CA CYS A 20 -25.73 17.02 2.63
C CYS A 20 -24.77 16.93 3.82
N LYS A 21 -24.54 15.70 4.32
CA LYS A 21 -23.40 15.42 5.19
C LYS A 21 -22.16 15.83 4.41
N THR A 22 -21.59 16.99 4.74
CA THR A 22 -20.18 17.23 4.44
C THR A 22 -19.43 16.12 5.18
N TYR A 23 -18.96 15.11 4.43
CA TYR A 23 -17.91 14.24 4.95
C TYR A 23 -16.82 15.18 5.45
N PRO A 24 -16.25 14.91 6.63
CA PRO A 24 -15.08 15.65 7.05
C PRO A 24 -14.12 15.60 5.88
N ASP A 25 -13.82 16.76 5.34
CA ASP A 25 -12.77 16.93 4.38
C ASP A 25 -11.55 16.33 5.04
N TYR A 26 -11.09 15.20 4.52
CA TYR A 26 -9.75 14.73 4.83
C TYR A 26 -8.85 15.79 4.21
N SER A 27 -8.73 16.89 4.92
CA SER A 27 -7.99 18.04 4.47
C SER A 27 -6.61 17.55 4.06
N SER A 28 -6.14 18.06 2.94
CA SER A 28 -4.77 17.89 2.44
C SER A 28 -3.69 18.10 3.52
N ASP A 29 -4.07 18.57 4.69
CA ASP A 29 -3.22 18.87 5.83
C ASP A 29 -3.02 17.67 6.77
N PHE A 30 -3.86 16.62 6.73
CA PHE A 30 -3.58 15.38 7.43
C PHE A 30 -2.62 14.53 6.61
N ARG A 31 -1.36 14.90 6.64
CA ARG A 31 -0.29 14.04 6.17
C ARG A 31 0.17 13.19 7.33
N PHE A 32 0.05 11.88 7.19
CA PHE A 32 0.79 11.00 8.08
C PHE A 32 2.25 11.44 8.02
N PRO A 33 2.86 11.87 9.14
CA PRO A 33 4.25 12.32 9.10
C PRO A 33 5.12 11.14 8.68
N ILE A 34 5.45 11.09 7.40
CA ILE A 34 6.37 10.10 6.86
C ILE A 34 7.74 10.53 7.33
N LEU A 35 8.18 9.95 8.42
CA LEU A 35 9.55 10.07 8.86
C LEU A 35 10.44 9.50 7.74
N ARG A 36 11.57 10.14 7.48
CA ARG A 36 12.55 9.59 6.55
C ARG A 36 13.09 8.29 7.15
N GLY A 37 12.80 7.17 6.49
CA GLY A 37 13.32 5.88 6.88
C GLY A 37 14.82 5.76 6.58
N ASP A 38 15.48 4.87 7.29
CA ASP A 38 16.88 4.52 7.08
C ASP A 38 16.98 3.23 6.27
N ILE A 39 17.68 3.31 5.13
CA ILE A 39 17.81 2.18 4.18
C ILE A 39 18.51 0.99 4.83
N ASN A 40 19.55 1.22 5.65
CA ASN A 40 20.31 0.14 6.24
C ASN A 40 19.53 -0.55 7.37
N ARG A 41 18.86 0.22 8.22
CA ARG A 41 17.95 -0.35 9.22
C ARG A 41 16.77 -1.06 8.55
N GLY A 42 16.27 -0.52 7.45
CA GLY A 42 15.21 -1.15 6.68
C GLY A 42 15.62 -2.52 6.11
N GLN A 43 16.84 -2.65 5.59
CA GLN A 43 17.37 -3.94 5.16
C GLN A 43 17.49 -4.91 6.33
N GLN A 44 17.96 -4.46 7.48
CA GLN A 44 18.07 -5.29 8.68
C GLN A 44 16.69 -5.73 9.19
N ALA A 45 15.72 -4.81 9.27
CA ALA A 45 14.35 -5.10 9.65
C ALA A 45 13.69 -6.08 8.67
N PHE A 46 13.88 -5.90 7.36
CA PHE A 46 13.40 -6.80 6.32
C PHE A 46 13.87 -8.25 6.54
N VAL A 47 15.16 -8.42 6.89
CA VAL A 47 15.72 -9.74 7.20
C VAL A 47 15.20 -10.29 8.53
N SER A 48 15.20 -9.47 9.60
CA SER A 48 14.84 -9.92 10.94
C SER A 48 13.35 -10.28 11.07
N LEU A 49 12.48 -9.62 10.29
CA LEU A 49 11.04 -9.92 10.22
C LEU A 49 10.69 -11.07 9.28
N GLY A 50 11.70 -11.73 8.68
CA GLY A 50 11.50 -12.92 7.87
C GLY A 50 11.01 -12.68 6.44
N CYS A 51 11.00 -11.45 5.94
CA CYS A 51 10.57 -11.12 4.58
C CYS A 51 11.27 -11.94 3.49
N PRO A 52 12.59 -12.30 3.63
CA PRO A 52 13.30 -13.10 2.63
C PRO A 52 12.79 -14.53 2.48
N GLN A 53 11.88 -15.01 3.33
CA GLN A 53 11.23 -16.31 3.14
C GLN A 53 10.41 -16.36 1.85
N CYS A 54 9.90 -15.22 1.39
CA CYS A 54 9.07 -15.09 0.20
C CYS A 54 9.63 -14.11 -0.83
N HIS A 55 10.55 -13.23 -0.43
CA HIS A 55 10.99 -12.14 -1.27
C HIS A 55 12.49 -12.19 -1.54
N VAL A 56 12.83 -11.95 -2.80
CA VAL A 56 14.20 -11.61 -3.23
C VAL A 56 14.21 -10.13 -3.64
N VAL A 57 15.34 -9.47 -3.49
CA VAL A 57 15.46 -8.02 -3.80
C VAL A 57 16.47 -7.83 -4.92
N ASP A 58 16.04 -7.15 -5.98
CA ASP A 58 16.86 -6.89 -7.16
C ASP A 58 18.20 -6.23 -6.79
N GLY A 59 19.28 -6.79 -7.36
CA GLY A 59 20.61 -6.24 -7.29
C GLY A 59 21.31 -6.36 -5.95
N ILE A 60 20.74 -7.09 -4.97
CA ILE A 60 21.43 -7.32 -3.70
C ILE A 60 21.32 -8.76 -3.18
N GLN A 61 22.35 -9.17 -2.46
CA GLN A 61 22.33 -10.38 -1.66
C GLN A 61 22.08 -9.98 -0.20
N LEU A 62 20.98 -10.48 0.37
CA LEU A 62 20.58 -10.14 1.75
C LEU A 62 21.50 -10.89 2.73
N THR A 63 22.32 -10.15 3.46
CA THR A 63 23.17 -10.71 4.52
C THR A 63 22.32 -11.06 5.74
N GLY A 64 22.63 -12.20 6.37
CA GLY A 64 21.92 -12.66 7.57
C GLY A 64 20.72 -13.56 7.32
N TYR A 65 20.34 -13.81 6.06
CA TYR A 65 19.37 -14.83 5.69
C TYR A 65 20.06 -15.99 4.97
N THR A 66 19.93 -17.18 5.52
CA THR A 66 20.56 -18.42 4.99
C THR A 66 19.54 -19.43 4.48
N GLY A 67 18.25 -19.12 4.59
CA GLY A 67 17.16 -19.98 4.13
C GLY A 67 17.00 -19.96 2.61
N THR A 68 16.34 -21.00 2.07
CA THR A 68 15.86 -20.99 0.69
C THR A 68 14.44 -20.44 0.69
N PRO A 69 14.13 -19.39 -0.07
CA PRO A 69 12.76 -18.88 -0.19
C PRO A 69 11.82 -19.96 -0.74
N PHE A 70 10.70 -20.19 -0.09
CA PHE A 70 9.66 -21.11 -0.60
C PHE A 70 8.80 -20.48 -1.70
N LEU A 71 8.80 -19.16 -1.76
CA LEU A 71 8.16 -18.35 -2.79
C LEU A 71 9.15 -17.24 -3.18
N GLN A 72 9.36 -17.01 -4.48
CA GLN A 72 10.33 -16.01 -4.93
C GLN A 72 9.60 -14.87 -5.65
N VAL A 73 9.02 -13.96 -4.87
CA VAL A 73 8.50 -12.70 -5.40
C VAL A 73 9.59 -11.65 -5.34
N GLU A 74 10.08 -11.28 -6.52
CA GLU A 74 11.13 -10.28 -6.67
C GLU A 74 10.60 -8.87 -6.38
N LEU A 75 11.33 -8.13 -5.55
CA LEU A 75 11.09 -6.74 -5.21
C LEU A 75 12.21 -5.86 -5.78
N GLY A 76 11.87 -4.64 -6.17
CA GLY A 76 12.82 -3.75 -6.83
C GLY A 76 12.85 -3.90 -8.34
N GLY A 77 13.92 -3.39 -8.97
CA GLY A 77 14.11 -3.40 -10.41
C GLY A 77 13.42 -2.24 -11.13
N ASP A 78 13.37 -2.34 -12.45
CA ASP A 78 12.83 -1.30 -13.31
C ASP A 78 11.31 -1.33 -13.33
N LEU A 79 10.71 -0.14 -13.26
CA LEU A 79 9.26 0.05 -13.26
C LEU A 79 8.86 1.01 -14.38
N ILE A 80 7.72 0.73 -15.00
CA ILE A 80 7.02 1.67 -15.90
C ILE A 80 6.07 2.60 -15.13
N PHE A 81 5.71 2.24 -13.89
CA PHE A 81 4.92 3.06 -12.97
C PHE A 81 5.65 3.14 -11.64
N ALA A 82 5.85 4.36 -11.14
CA ALA A 82 6.41 4.55 -9.82
C ALA A 82 5.48 3.95 -8.75
N LYS A 83 6.04 3.10 -7.90
CA LYS A 83 5.35 2.73 -6.67
C LYS A 83 5.46 3.89 -5.70
N THR A 84 4.31 4.42 -5.30
CA THR A 84 4.31 5.47 -4.29
C THR A 84 4.70 4.90 -2.93
N TYR A 85 5.09 5.77 -2.03
CA TYR A 85 5.31 5.38 -0.64
C TYR A 85 4.06 4.71 -0.03
N GLY A 86 2.88 5.25 -0.34
CA GLY A 86 1.60 4.69 0.09
C GLY A 86 1.36 3.28 -0.44
N ASP A 87 1.71 3.00 -1.70
CA ASP A 87 1.59 1.66 -2.28
C ASP A 87 2.46 0.64 -1.55
N LEU A 88 3.71 1.01 -1.24
CA LEU A 88 4.61 0.12 -0.49
C LEU A 88 4.12 -0.14 0.94
N VAL A 89 3.71 0.92 1.64
CA VAL A 89 3.11 0.79 2.98
C VAL A 89 1.90 -0.12 2.92
N THR A 90 0.96 0.15 2.01
CA THR A 90 -0.28 -0.63 1.88
C THR A 90 0.00 -2.09 1.55
N SER A 91 0.95 -2.35 0.65
CA SER A 91 1.34 -3.72 0.29
C SER A 91 1.89 -4.52 1.48
N ILE A 92 2.52 -3.86 2.45
CA ILE A 92 3.07 -4.52 3.64
C ILE A 92 2.00 -4.75 4.71
N ILE A 93 1.14 -3.75 4.97
CA ILE A 93 0.16 -3.82 6.06
C ILE A 93 -1.18 -4.44 5.66
N ASN A 94 -1.50 -4.43 4.37
CA ASN A 94 -2.72 -5.02 3.79
C ASN A 94 -2.40 -5.74 2.47
N PRO A 95 -1.71 -6.88 2.52
CA PRO A 95 -1.22 -7.56 1.34
C PRO A 95 -2.32 -8.13 0.42
N ASP A 96 -3.54 -8.20 0.91
CA ASP A 96 -4.71 -8.65 0.13
C ASP A 96 -5.31 -7.55 -0.74
N HIS A 97 -4.92 -6.28 -0.55
CA HIS A 97 -5.54 -5.17 -1.29
C HIS A 97 -5.30 -5.26 -2.80
N VAL A 98 -4.13 -5.76 -3.22
CA VAL A 98 -3.79 -6.07 -4.62
C VAL A 98 -2.82 -7.24 -4.64
N LEU A 99 -3.22 -8.34 -5.26
CA LEU A 99 -2.32 -9.48 -5.46
C LEU A 99 -1.32 -9.16 -6.58
N SER A 100 -0.04 -9.36 -6.30
CA SER A 100 1.03 -9.11 -7.27
C SER A 100 0.94 -10.08 -8.45
N ASP A 101 1.04 -9.56 -9.69
CA ASP A 101 1.13 -10.37 -10.90
C ASP A 101 2.30 -11.36 -10.82
N ARG A 102 3.45 -10.93 -10.30
CA ARG A 102 4.62 -11.79 -10.09
C ARG A 102 4.34 -12.98 -9.18
N TYR A 103 3.42 -12.84 -8.22
CA TYR A 103 2.95 -13.96 -7.40
C TYR A 103 1.97 -14.83 -8.19
N LEU A 104 0.97 -14.22 -8.80
CA LEU A 104 -0.07 -14.95 -9.54
C LEU A 104 0.51 -15.78 -10.69
N GLU A 105 1.53 -15.29 -11.37
CA GLU A 105 2.21 -15.98 -12.46
C GLU A 105 2.92 -17.28 -12.03
N GLN A 106 3.27 -17.39 -10.76
CA GLN A 106 3.88 -18.62 -10.20
C GLN A 106 2.84 -19.70 -9.89
N LEU A 107 1.55 -19.37 -9.91
CA LEU A 107 0.47 -20.32 -9.65
C LEU A 107 0.00 -21.02 -10.93
N PRO A 108 -0.41 -22.29 -10.83
CA PRO A 108 -1.14 -22.96 -11.90
C PRO A 108 -2.40 -22.16 -12.33
N PRO A 109 -2.80 -22.19 -13.62
CA PRO A 109 -3.89 -21.34 -14.14
C PRO A 109 -5.21 -21.48 -13.38
N GLU A 110 -5.56 -22.67 -12.91
CA GLU A 110 -6.77 -22.94 -12.12
C GLU A 110 -6.68 -22.30 -10.73
N GLN A 111 -5.52 -22.36 -10.06
CA GLN A 111 -5.28 -21.74 -8.76
C GLN A 111 -5.25 -20.23 -8.86
N ARG A 112 -4.62 -19.68 -9.92
CA ARG A 112 -4.55 -18.25 -10.17
C ARG A 112 -5.93 -17.60 -10.21
N ARG A 113 -6.91 -18.26 -10.88
CA ARG A 113 -8.29 -17.76 -10.97
C ARG A 113 -9.08 -17.89 -9.67
N ALA A 114 -8.71 -18.83 -8.82
CA ALA A 114 -9.38 -19.08 -7.55
C ALA A 114 -8.76 -18.27 -6.38
N THR A 115 -7.53 -17.77 -6.55
CA THR A 115 -6.80 -17.08 -5.49
C THR A 115 -7.36 -15.66 -5.30
N ASN A 116 -7.77 -15.36 -4.09
CA ASN A 116 -8.31 -14.06 -3.68
C ASN A 116 -7.61 -13.49 -2.43
N SER A 117 -6.57 -14.16 -1.94
CA SER A 117 -5.78 -13.72 -0.79
C SER A 117 -4.29 -13.95 -1.02
N SER A 118 -3.49 -13.13 -0.39
CA SER A 118 -2.03 -13.24 -0.39
C SER A 118 -1.57 -14.28 0.63
N PRO A 119 -0.51 -15.05 0.35
CA PRO A 119 0.17 -15.84 1.37
C PRO A 119 0.99 -14.97 2.34
N MET A 120 1.25 -13.72 1.97
CA MET A 120 1.88 -12.74 2.83
C MET A 120 0.90 -12.32 3.92
N TYR A 121 1.36 -12.20 5.14
CA TYR A 121 0.59 -11.68 6.27
C TYR A 121 1.32 -10.48 6.88
N MET A 122 0.55 -9.57 7.45
CA MET A 122 1.12 -8.48 8.24
C MET A 122 1.74 -9.05 9.51
N ASN A 123 3.04 -8.79 9.73
CA ASN A 123 3.69 -9.18 10.97
C ASN A 123 3.20 -8.30 12.12
N PRO A 124 2.52 -8.87 13.15
CA PRO A 124 1.94 -8.08 14.24
C PRO A 124 3.01 -7.45 15.16
N ASP A 125 4.23 -7.99 15.14
CA ASP A 125 5.33 -7.49 15.97
C ASP A 125 6.12 -6.36 15.29
N MET A 126 5.82 -6.06 14.03
CA MET A 126 6.48 -5.00 13.27
C MET A 126 6.15 -3.63 13.85
N LYS A 127 7.18 -2.89 14.24
CA LYS A 127 7.05 -1.50 14.71
C LYS A 127 6.84 -0.55 13.53
N VAL A 128 6.15 0.56 13.78
CA VAL A 128 5.96 1.61 12.76
C VAL A 128 7.30 2.14 12.22
N THR A 129 8.32 2.24 13.06
CA THR A 129 9.67 2.64 12.64
C THR A 129 10.31 1.64 11.70
N GLU A 130 10.14 0.34 11.95
CA GLU A 130 10.63 -0.73 11.07
C GLU A 130 9.90 -0.71 9.73
N LEU A 131 8.57 -0.51 9.72
CA LEU A 131 7.81 -0.32 8.49
C LEU A 131 8.35 0.84 7.65
N ILE A 132 8.58 2.00 8.28
CA ILE A 132 9.11 3.19 7.59
C ILE A 132 10.50 2.91 7.01
N ASP A 133 11.37 2.28 7.77
CA ASP A 133 12.72 1.93 7.35
C ASP A 133 12.69 0.88 6.21
N ILE A 134 11.84 -0.14 6.30
CA ILE A 134 11.64 -1.15 5.22
C ILE A 134 11.16 -0.48 3.93
N VAL A 135 10.19 0.43 4.03
CA VAL A 135 9.70 1.15 2.85
C VAL A 135 10.80 1.99 2.22
N ALA A 136 11.63 2.67 3.01
CA ALA A 136 12.77 3.42 2.51
C ALA A 136 13.78 2.50 1.82
N PHE A 137 14.08 1.33 2.41
CA PHE A 137 14.94 0.32 1.81
C PHE A 137 14.38 -0.17 0.48
N LEU A 138 13.13 -0.62 0.43
CA LEU A 138 12.50 -1.12 -0.79
C LEU A 138 12.38 -0.04 -1.87
N ASN A 139 11.98 1.18 -1.49
CA ASN A 139 11.89 2.29 -2.43
C ASN A 139 13.24 2.60 -3.09
N SER A 140 14.34 2.43 -2.37
CA SER A 140 15.69 2.61 -2.92
C SER A 140 16.08 1.54 -3.96
N ARG A 141 15.32 0.45 -4.07
CA ARG A 141 15.57 -0.65 -5.01
C ARG A 141 14.77 -0.53 -6.31
N TYR A 142 13.75 0.30 -6.33
CA TYR A 142 12.98 0.53 -7.54
C TYR A 142 13.60 1.65 -8.38
N ARG A 143 13.60 1.46 -9.69
CA ARG A 143 14.07 2.45 -10.68
C ARG A 143 12.96 2.73 -11.66
N LEU A 144 12.61 4.00 -11.81
CA LEU A 144 11.67 4.41 -12.84
C LEU A 144 12.42 4.50 -14.18
N LEU A 145 11.87 3.87 -15.22
CA LEU A 145 12.46 3.93 -16.54
C LEU A 145 12.41 5.36 -17.10
N PRO A 146 13.43 5.78 -17.87
CA PRO A 146 13.45 7.11 -18.51
C PRO A 146 12.19 7.35 -19.34
N GLY A 147 11.60 8.54 -19.21
CA GLY A 147 10.37 8.94 -19.93
C GLY A 147 9.07 8.65 -19.17
N TYR A 148 9.12 7.96 -18.05
CA TYR A 148 7.98 7.77 -17.15
C TYR A 148 8.05 8.79 -16.01
N THR A 149 6.91 9.35 -15.63
CA THR A 149 6.80 10.33 -14.55
C THR A 149 6.25 9.69 -13.30
N GLU A 150 6.72 10.18 -12.14
CA GLU A 150 6.05 9.87 -10.87
C GLU A 150 4.67 10.51 -10.89
N TYR A 151 3.62 9.71 -10.71
CA TYR A 151 2.29 10.25 -10.45
C TYR A 151 2.20 10.61 -8.96
N TYR A 152 2.17 11.92 -8.70
CA TYR A 152 1.77 12.44 -7.39
C TYR A 152 0.25 12.54 -7.38
N TYR A 153 -0.40 11.70 -6.57
CA TYR A 153 -1.80 11.87 -6.19
C TYR A 153 -1.87 12.61 -4.86
#